data_88efd5479dea36c869fe848f994b2c4f
#
_entry.id   88efd5479dea36c869fe848f994b2c4f
#
_cell.length_a   1.000
_cell.length_b   1.000
_cell.length_c   1.000
_cell.angle_alpha   90.00
_cell.angle_beta   90.00
_cell.angle_gamma   90.00
#
_symmetry.space_group_name_H-M   'P 1'
#
loop_
_entity.id
_entity.type
_entity.pdbx_description
1 polymer ?
#
loop_
_entity_poly.entity_id
_entity_poly.type
_entity_poly.pdbx_seq_one_letter_code
_entity_poly.pdbx_strand_id
1 'polypeptide(L)'
;MNAADDSRLVDALVAASIAAGDVILEVRRGGLSVDKKTDSSPVTEADRAAERLIAARLAEVAPSTPMIAEEATYEGRIPEIGREFFLVDPLDGTREFVKGGNDFTVNIGLVRDGVPTVGVIFVPATRKLYGATLAGAWRAEVVNGVASPRRPMRVRTPPDGPINVVASRSHRNRETDAFIARFDVGQIVSAGSSVKFCVVAAGEADLYPRMGTTMQWDTAAGEAILRAAGGRVITEEGAPLFYGRGPAPGSDAFRNPSFIATGGMDPLA
;
A
#
# COMPACT_ATOMS: atom_id res chain seq x y z
N MET A 1 -3.64 16.06 15.83
CA MET A 1 -4.67 16.40 14.81
C MET A 1 -5.97 15.71 15.20
N ASN A 2 -7.12 16.33 14.91
CA ASN A 2 -8.43 15.75 15.20
C ASN A 2 -9.02 15.07 13.94
N ALA A 3 -10.15 14.36 14.08
CA ALA A 3 -10.78 13.65 12.97
C ALA A 3 -11.17 14.55 11.77
N ALA A 4 -11.42 15.83 11.99
CA ALA A 4 -11.71 16.79 10.92
C ALA A 4 -10.45 17.13 10.10
N ASP A 5 -9.29 17.20 10.74
CA ASP A 5 -8.01 17.44 10.06
C ASP A 5 -7.63 16.22 9.21
N ASP A 6 -7.85 15.00 9.71
CA ASP A 6 -7.62 13.77 8.94
C ASP A 6 -8.56 13.65 7.74
N SER A 7 -9.79 14.16 7.83
CA SER A 7 -10.73 14.18 6.69
C SER A 7 -10.24 15.08 5.57
N ARG A 8 -9.76 16.30 5.90
CA ARG A 8 -9.19 17.23 4.90
C ARG A 8 -7.90 16.69 4.29
N LEU A 9 -7.05 16.10 5.14
CA LEU A 9 -5.82 15.50 4.68
C LEU A 9 -6.09 14.36 3.70
N VAL A 10 -7.00 13.43 4.02
CA VAL A 10 -7.28 12.30 3.12
C VAL A 10 -7.85 12.76 1.78
N ASP A 11 -8.60 13.88 1.73
CA ASP A 11 -9.08 14.47 0.47
C ASP A 11 -7.91 14.98 -0.39
N ALA A 12 -6.91 15.60 0.24
CA ALA A 12 -5.70 16.04 -0.44
C ALA A 12 -4.84 14.86 -0.93
N LEU A 13 -4.70 13.80 -0.12
CA LEU A 13 -4.01 12.56 -0.54
C LEU A 13 -4.72 11.88 -1.71
N VAL A 14 -6.04 11.86 -1.73
CA VAL A 14 -6.85 11.36 -2.86
C VAL A 14 -6.55 12.15 -4.12
N ALA A 15 -6.58 13.48 -4.05
CA ALA A 15 -6.28 14.34 -5.20
C ALA A 15 -4.84 14.11 -5.71
N ALA A 16 -3.87 14.00 -4.80
CA ALA A 16 -2.47 13.73 -5.15
C ALA A 16 -2.31 12.35 -5.82
N SER A 17 -2.95 11.30 -5.28
CA SER A 17 -2.86 9.94 -5.84
C SER A 17 -3.51 9.82 -7.22
N ILE A 18 -4.64 10.50 -7.46
CA ILE A 18 -5.30 10.53 -8.77
C ILE A 18 -4.40 11.24 -9.79
N ALA A 19 -3.88 12.41 -9.45
CA ALA A 19 -3.01 13.18 -10.34
C ALA A 19 -1.71 12.40 -10.66
N ALA A 20 -1.10 11.74 -9.67
CA ALA A 20 0.07 10.87 -9.88
C ALA A 20 -0.27 9.69 -10.80
N GLY A 21 -1.41 9.04 -10.59
CA GLY A 21 -1.86 7.96 -11.46
C GLY A 21 -2.14 8.38 -12.89
N ASP A 22 -2.64 9.60 -13.11
CA ASP A 22 -2.84 10.14 -14.46
C ASP A 22 -1.50 10.40 -15.16
N VAL A 23 -0.49 10.93 -14.44
CA VAL A 23 0.90 11.07 -14.96
C VAL A 23 1.49 9.71 -15.32
N ILE A 24 1.34 8.70 -14.47
CA ILE A 24 1.80 7.33 -14.74
C ILE A 24 1.20 6.79 -16.04
N LEU A 25 -0.11 6.95 -16.23
CA LEU A 25 -0.80 6.50 -17.45
C LEU A 25 -0.41 7.31 -18.69
N GLU A 26 -0.07 8.58 -18.54
CA GLU A 26 0.41 9.42 -19.64
C GLU A 26 1.81 8.97 -20.10
N VAL A 27 2.75 8.76 -19.17
CA VAL A 27 4.08 8.21 -19.47
C VAL A 27 3.95 6.86 -20.18
N ARG A 28 3.05 5.97 -19.70
CA ARG A 28 2.81 4.68 -20.35
C ARG A 28 2.34 4.81 -21.80
N ARG A 29 1.48 5.80 -22.10
CA ARG A 29 1.01 6.07 -23.48
C ARG A 29 2.09 6.66 -24.38
N GLY A 30 2.98 7.46 -23.82
CA GLY A 30 4.11 8.09 -24.54
C GLY A 30 5.26 7.15 -24.87
N GLY A 31 5.27 5.93 -24.36
CA GLY A 31 6.35 4.95 -24.46
C GLY A 31 7.25 4.94 -23.23
N LEU A 32 7.67 3.73 -22.82
CA LEU A 32 8.43 3.54 -21.59
C LEU A 32 9.94 3.56 -21.85
N SER A 33 10.66 4.41 -21.11
CA SER A 33 12.07 4.23 -20.83
C SER A 33 12.23 3.55 -19.47
N VAL A 34 12.97 2.47 -19.40
CA VAL A 34 13.15 1.66 -18.20
C VAL A 34 14.62 1.64 -17.81
N ASP A 35 14.91 2.18 -16.62
CA ASP A 35 16.20 2.07 -15.97
C ASP A 35 16.19 0.92 -14.95
N LYS A 36 17.35 0.61 -14.37
CA LYS A 36 17.46 -0.36 -13.26
C LYS A 36 18.00 0.34 -12.03
N LYS A 37 17.37 0.07 -10.87
CA LYS A 37 17.88 0.47 -9.57
C LYS A 37 19.13 -0.33 -9.18
N THR A 38 19.78 0.04 -8.09
CA THR A 38 20.94 -0.67 -7.52
C THR A 38 20.64 -2.12 -7.17
N ASP A 39 19.40 -2.44 -6.79
CA ASP A 39 18.90 -3.79 -6.51
C ASP A 39 18.42 -4.53 -7.77
N SER A 40 18.67 -3.98 -8.97
CA SER A 40 18.23 -4.50 -10.27
C SER A 40 16.72 -4.49 -10.50
N SER A 41 15.91 -3.85 -9.65
CA SER A 41 14.49 -3.62 -9.92
C SER A 41 14.31 -2.55 -11.02
N PRO A 42 13.24 -2.62 -11.82
CA PRO A 42 12.96 -1.59 -12.81
C PRO A 42 12.51 -0.30 -12.14
N VAL A 43 12.92 0.82 -12.70
CA VAL A 43 12.40 2.15 -12.42
C VAL A 43 12.13 2.85 -13.72
N THR A 44 11.09 3.63 -13.79
CA THR A 44 10.71 4.37 -14.98
C THR A 44 10.60 5.86 -14.70
N GLU A 45 10.52 6.68 -15.75
CA GLU A 45 10.20 8.10 -15.57
C GLU A 45 8.82 8.30 -14.93
N ALA A 46 7.92 7.30 -15.06
CA ALA A 46 6.61 7.34 -14.39
C ALA A 46 6.74 7.35 -12.87
N ASP A 47 7.62 6.51 -12.30
CA ASP A 47 7.88 6.46 -10.85
C ASP A 47 8.38 7.82 -10.36
N ARG A 48 9.41 8.36 -11.01
CA ARG A 48 10.03 9.64 -10.64
C ARG A 48 9.07 10.83 -10.81
N ALA A 49 8.29 10.85 -11.89
CA ALA A 49 7.33 11.94 -12.15
C ALA A 49 6.18 11.93 -11.13
N ALA A 50 5.66 10.74 -10.80
CA ALA A 50 4.63 10.56 -9.78
C ALA A 50 5.15 10.97 -8.40
N GLU A 51 6.38 10.55 -8.03
CA GLU A 51 6.98 10.94 -6.74
C GLU A 51 7.14 12.44 -6.59
N ARG A 52 7.69 13.13 -7.63
CA ARG A 52 7.83 14.59 -7.61
C ARG A 52 6.50 15.31 -7.44
N LEU A 53 5.45 14.83 -8.12
CA LEU A 53 4.10 15.40 -8.00
C LEU A 53 3.53 15.20 -6.59
N ILE A 54 3.61 13.98 -6.04
CA ILE A 54 3.13 13.68 -4.69
C ILE A 54 3.88 14.54 -3.68
N ALA A 55 5.21 14.63 -3.77
CA ALA A 55 6.04 15.43 -2.88
C ALA A 55 5.61 16.90 -2.87
N ALA A 56 5.37 17.50 -4.05
CA ALA A 56 4.90 18.88 -4.16
C ALA A 56 3.54 19.07 -3.48
N ARG A 57 2.59 18.14 -3.69
CA ARG A 57 1.26 18.21 -3.08
C ARG A 57 1.29 18.03 -1.56
N LEU A 58 2.13 17.12 -1.05
CA LEU A 58 2.27 16.93 0.39
C LEU A 58 2.93 18.15 1.05
N ALA A 59 3.90 18.78 0.41
CA ALA A 59 4.51 20.02 0.91
C ALA A 59 3.51 21.19 1.01
N GLU A 60 2.46 21.23 0.17
CA GLU A 60 1.39 22.25 0.24
C GLU A 60 0.46 22.01 1.43
N VAL A 61 0.10 20.75 1.71
CA VAL A 61 -0.95 20.41 2.71
C VAL A 61 -0.41 20.03 4.08
N ALA A 62 0.82 19.57 4.16
CA ALA A 62 1.47 19.14 5.39
C ALA A 62 2.98 19.46 5.37
N PRO A 63 3.37 20.75 5.28
CA PRO A 63 4.76 21.19 5.05
C PRO A 63 5.73 20.80 6.16
N SER A 64 5.24 20.51 7.36
CA SER A 64 6.06 20.09 8.51
C SER A 64 6.19 18.57 8.65
N THR A 65 5.47 17.78 7.84
CA THR A 65 5.48 16.32 7.92
C THR A 65 6.44 15.74 6.88
N PRO A 66 7.56 15.12 7.30
CA PRO A 66 8.52 14.57 6.36
C PRO A 66 7.93 13.41 5.54
N MET A 67 8.40 13.25 4.31
CA MET A 67 8.02 12.18 3.41
C MET A 67 9.21 11.27 3.15
N ILE A 68 9.06 9.98 3.46
CA ILE A 68 9.92 8.90 2.99
C ILE A 68 9.25 8.33 1.75
N ALA A 69 9.91 8.45 0.60
CA ALA A 69 9.42 7.92 -0.66
C ALA A 69 10.44 6.96 -1.26
N GLU A 70 9.95 6.01 -2.02
CA GLU A 70 10.75 4.91 -2.55
C GLU A 70 11.94 5.40 -3.35
N GLU A 71 11.73 6.22 -4.40
CA GLU A 71 12.79 6.63 -5.32
C GLU A 71 13.82 7.53 -4.63
N ALA A 72 13.36 8.51 -3.85
CA ALA A 72 14.23 9.38 -3.07
C ALA A 72 15.09 8.58 -2.08
N THR A 73 14.53 7.54 -1.45
CA THR A 73 15.24 6.69 -0.50
C THR A 73 16.32 5.86 -1.17
N TYR A 74 16.06 5.27 -2.33
CA TYR A 74 17.06 4.54 -3.11
C TYR A 74 18.18 5.45 -3.66
N GLU A 75 17.88 6.73 -3.88
CA GLU A 75 18.87 7.75 -4.25
C GLU A 75 19.65 8.32 -3.03
N GLY A 76 19.39 7.82 -1.82
CA GLY A 76 20.05 8.26 -0.58
C GLY A 76 19.47 9.54 0.04
N ARG A 77 18.36 10.05 -0.47
CA ARG A 77 17.66 11.25 0.04
C ARG A 77 16.63 10.84 1.11
N ILE A 78 17.09 10.60 2.32
CA ILE A 78 16.29 10.15 3.45
C ILE A 78 16.21 11.29 4.47
N PRO A 79 15.07 11.97 4.65
CA PRO A 79 14.91 12.98 5.67
C PRO A 79 14.93 12.38 7.09
N GLU A 80 15.19 13.23 8.08
CA GLU A 80 14.92 12.87 9.46
C GLU A 80 13.41 12.75 9.66
N ILE A 81 12.99 11.71 10.38
CA ILE A 81 11.58 11.47 10.70
C ILE A 81 11.36 11.63 12.21
N GLY A 82 10.23 12.25 12.54
CA GLY A 82 9.74 12.36 13.90
C GLY A 82 8.67 11.32 14.19
N ARG A 83 7.73 11.69 15.06
CA ARG A 83 6.59 10.85 15.43
C ARG A 83 5.54 10.74 14.30
N GLU A 84 5.53 11.68 13.36
CA GLU A 84 4.60 11.71 12.23
C GLU A 84 5.39 11.88 10.92
N PHE A 85 5.12 11.03 9.94
CA PHE A 85 5.75 11.07 8.61
C PHE A 85 4.93 10.31 7.58
N PHE A 86 5.09 10.68 6.30
CA PHE A 86 4.51 9.94 5.18
C PHE A 86 5.44 8.82 4.71
N LEU A 87 4.82 7.72 4.29
CA LEU A 87 5.44 6.64 3.51
C LEU A 87 4.75 6.59 2.16
N VAL A 88 5.51 6.73 1.09
CA VAL A 88 4.99 6.85 -0.27
C VAL A 88 5.69 5.87 -1.21
N ASP A 89 4.88 5.04 -1.87
CA ASP A 89 5.30 4.33 -3.07
C ASP A 89 4.57 4.95 -4.27
N PRO A 90 5.28 5.67 -5.13
CA PRO A 90 4.65 6.36 -6.25
C PRO A 90 4.09 5.40 -7.31
N LEU A 91 4.69 4.21 -7.45
CA LEU A 91 4.27 3.17 -8.40
C LEU A 91 4.64 1.78 -7.89
N ASP A 92 3.89 1.22 -6.93
CA ASP A 92 4.03 -0.18 -6.53
C ASP A 92 3.56 -1.10 -7.65
N GLY A 93 4.39 -2.07 -8.00
CA GLY A 93 4.17 -2.97 -9.12
C GLY A 93 4.79 -2.49 -10.43
N THR A 94 5.95 -1.83 -10.39
CA THR A 94 6.67 -1.36 -11.58
C THR A 94 6.94 -2.50 -12.59
N ARG A 95 7.17 -3.73 -12.12
CA ARG A 95 7.34 -4.90 -12.99
C ARG A 95 6.07 -5.22 -13.79
N GLU A 96 4.90 -5.17 -13.15
CA GLU A 96 3.59 -5.35 -13.78
C GLU A 96 3.30 -4.22 -14.75
N PHE A 97 3.60 -2.98 -14.36
CA PHE A 97 3.45 -1.80 -15.19
C PHE A 97 4.28 -1.90 -16.49
N VAL A 98 5.56 -2.23 -16.39
CA VAL A 98 6.48 -2.38 -17.53
C VAL A 98 6.02 -3.51 -18.49
N LYS A 99 5.47 -4.60 -17.96
CA LYS A 99 4.92 -5.71 -18.75
C LYS A 99 3.55 -5.41 -19.37
N GLY A 100 3.01 -4.21 -19.17
CA GLY A 100 1.69 -3.84 -19.69
C GLY A 100 0.52 -4.33 -18.84
N GLY A 101 0.77 -4.84 -17.62
CA GLY A 101 -0.25 -5.25 -16.66
C GLY A 101 -1.04 -4.08 -16.07
N ASN A 102 -2.07 -4.38 -15.30
CA ASN A 102 -2.96 -3.40 -14.68
C ASN A 102 -2.87 -3.37 -13.14
N ASP A 103 -2.08 -4.27 -12.55
CA ASP A 103 -1.96 -4.42 -11.10
C ASP A 103 -0.79 -3.59 -10.56
N PHE A 104 -0.89 -2.28 -10.67
CA PHE A 104 0.04 -1.33 -10.07
C PHE A 104 -0.74 -0.22 -9.37
N THR A 105 -0.15 0.34 -8.31
CA THR A 105 -0.84 1.28 -7.43
C THR A 105 0.03 2.49 -7.07
N VAL A 106 -0.63 3.59 -6.73
CA VAL A 106 -0.05 4.72 -6.00
C VAL A 106 -0.43 4.55 -4.54
N ASN A 107 0.55 4.50 -3.64
CA ASN A 107 0.35 4.29 -2.21
C ASN A 107 0.84 5.50 -1.43
N ILE A 108 -0.03 6.08 -0.59
CA ILE A 108 0.32 7.17 0.32
C ILE A 108 -0.21 6.81 1.72
N GLY A 109 0.70 6.58 2.66
CA GLY A 109 0.38 6.27 4.05
C GLY A 109 0.92 7.34 5.00
N LEU A 110 0.13 7.74 6.00
CA LEU A 110 0.58 8.57 7.12
C LEU A 110 0.77 7.71 8.36
N VAL A 111 1.97 7.72 8.88
CA VAL A 111 2.36 7.03 10.11
C VAL A 111 2.40 8.02 11.26
N ARG A 112 1.83 7.63 12.40
CA ARG A 112 1.92 8.35 13.68
C ARG A 112 2.34 7.38 14.78
N ASP A 113 3.40 7.73 15.49
CA ASP A 113 3.96 6.90 16.58
C ASP A 113 4.19 5.44 16.16
N GLY A 114 4.69 5.22 14.95
CA GLY A 114 4.99 3.91 14.40
C GLY A 114 3.77 3.14 13.87
N VAL A 115 2.58 3.75 13.82
CA VAL A 115 1.33 3.13 13.38
C VAL A 115 0.75 3.88 12.18
N PRO A 116 0.43 3.21 11.07
CA PRO A 116 -0.29 3.82 9.96
C PRO A 116 -1.72 4.19 10.36
N THR A 117 -2.08 5.47 10.20
CA THR A 117 -3.38 6.02 10.66
C THR A 117 -4.25 6.58 9.55
N VAL A 118 -3.63 7.00 8.43
CA VAL A 118 -4.31 7.43 7.21
C VAL A 118 -3.67 6.70 6.04
N GLY A 119 -4.46 6.21 5.11
CA GLY A 119 -3.96 5.54 3.92
C GLY A 119 -4.82 5.83 2.69
N VAL A 120 -4.16 5.98 1.55
CA VAL A 120 -4.81 6.05 0.23
C VAL A 120 -4.06 5.13 -0.73
N ILE A 121 -4.81 4.28 -1.43
CA ILE A 121 -4.33 3.43 -2.52
C ILE A 121 -5.18 3.72 -3.75
N PHE A 122 -4.54 4.14 -4.83
CA PHE A 122 -5.19 4.32 -6.12
C PHE A 122 -4.64 3.31 -7.13
N VAL A 123 -5.52 2.66 -7.88
CA VAL A 123 -5.19 1.72 -8.96
C VAL A 123 -5.44 2.43 -10.29
N PRO A 124 -4.44 3.05 -10.92
CA PRO A 124 -4.65 3.92 -12.09
C PRO A 124 -5.32 3.21 -13.26
N ALA A 125 -4.91 1.97 -13.55
CA ALA A 125 -5.42 1.21 -14.70
C ALA A 125 -6.90 0.84 -14.60
N THR A 126 -7.42 0.60 -13.40
CA THR A 126 -8.82 0.22 -13.16
C THR A 126 -9.65 1.33 -12.55
N ARG A 127 -9.02 2.49 -12.27
CA ARG A 127 -9.64 3.66 -11.66
C ARG A 127 -10.28 3.39 -10.29
N LYS A 128 -9.88 2.32 -9.60
CA LYS A 128 -10.33 1.99 -8.24
C LYS A 128 -9.52 2.77 -7.22
N LEU A 129 -10.21 3.30 -6.22
CA LEU A 129 -9.64 4.10 -5.16
C LEU A 129 -10.06 3.54 -3.81
N TYR A 130 -9.11 3.43 -2.90
CA TYR A 130 -9.31 2.97 -1.54
C TYR A 130 -8.69 3.96 -0.57
N GLY A 131 -9.30 4.17 0.58
CA GLY A 131 -8.73 5.03 1.58
C GLY A 131 -9.28 4.77 2.97
N ALA A 132 -8.58 5.32 3.96
CA ALA A 132 -8.95 5.22 5.35
C ALA A 132 -8.44 6.39 6.18
N THR A 133 -9.18 6.65 7.24
CA THR A 133 -8.74 7.39 8.42
C THR A 133 -9.10 6.57 9.66
N LEU A 134 -8.83 7.07 10.85
CA LEU A 134 -9.30 6.45 12.09
C LEU A 134 -10.84 6.33 12.18
N ALA A 135 -11.60 7.09 11.38
CA ALA A 135 -13.05 7.02 11.31
C ALA A 135 -13.59 5.82 10.51
N GLY A 136 -12.74 5.14 9.73
CA GLY A 136 -13.09 3.95 8.95
C GLY A 136 -12.47 3.90 7.58
N ALA A 137 -12.60 2.75 6.94
CA ALA A 137 -12.12 2.48 5.59
C ALA A 137 -13.26 2.61 4.56
N TRP A 138 -12.90 2.97 3.33
CA TRP A 138 -13.84 3.14 2.24
C TRP A 138 -13.19 2.84 0.88
N ARG A 139 -14.04 2.59 -0.12
CA ARG A 139 -13.66 2.50 -1.53
C ARG A 139 -14.50 3.45 -2.40
N ALA A 140 -13.95 3.84 -3.53
CA ALA A 140 -14.59 4.65 -4.55
C ALA A 140 -14.07 4.29 -5.94
N GLU A 141 -14.68 4.85 -6.97
CA GLU A 141 -14.19 4.80 -8.34
C GLU A 141 -13.85 6.22 -8.80
N VAL A 142 -12.89 6.36 -9.69
CA VAL A 142 -12.52 7.65 -10.26
C VAL A 142 -13.07 7.75 -11.68
N VAL A 143 -13.96 8.70 -11.90
CA VAL A 143 -14.59 8.96 -13.21
C VAL A 143 -14.23 10.38 -13.63
N ASN A 144 -13.65 10.54 -14.81
CA ASN A 144 -13.21 11.84 -15.34
C ASN A 144 -12.33 12.65 -14.35
N GLY A 145 -11.40 11.95 -13.65
CA GLY A 145 -10.51 12.58 -12.68
C GLY A 145 -11.13 12.90 -11.30
N VAL A 146 -12.40 12.56 -11.08
CA VAL A 146 -13.12 12.83 -9.84
C VAL A 146 -13.52 11.54 -9.15
N ALA A 147 -13.28 11.47 -7.85
CA ALA A 147 -13.69 10.32 -7.04
C ALA A 147 -15.22 10.31 -6.85
N SER A 148 -15.84 9.15 -7.06
CA SER A 148 -17.26 8.92 -6.75
C SER A 148 -17.51 8.98 -5.23
N PRO A 149 -18.77 9.00 -4.78
CA PRO A 149 -19.08 8.90 -3.35
C PRO A 149 -18.44 7.66 -2.70
N ARG A 150 -17.86 7.86 -1.53
CA ARG A 150 -17.17 6.83 -0.75
C ARG A 150 -18.16 5.78 -0.25
N ARG A 151 -17.84 4.51 -0.45
CA ARG A 151 -18.60 3.37 0.09
C ARG A 151 -17.81 2.74 1.22
N PRO A 152 -18.35 2.60 2.43
CA PRO A 152 -17.66 1.97 3.55
C PRO A 152 -17.16 0.56 3.19
N MET A 153 -16.02 0.19 3.77
CA MET A 153 -15.47 -1.16 3.70
C MET A 153 -15.32 -1.72 5.11
N ARG A 154 -15.55 -3.03 5.22
CA ARG A 154 -15.26 -3.80 6.43
C ARG A 154 -14.77 -5.19 6.04
N VAL A 155 -13.87 -5.72 6.85
CA VAL A 155 -13.51 -7.15 6.76
C VAL A 155 -14.76 -8.00 7.00
N ARG A 156 -14.79 -9.18 6.41
CA ARG A 156 -15.87 -10.12 6.69
C ARG A 156 -15.61 -10.92 7.97
N THR A 157 -16.68 -11.40 8.59
CA THR A 157 -16.56 -12.45 9.60
C THR A 157 -16.05 -13.72 8.92
N PRO A 158 -15.03 -14.39 9.49
CA PRO A 158 -14.53 -15.64 8.91
C PRO A 158 -15.68 -16.67 8.79
N PRO A 159 -15.70 -17.47 7.71
CA PRO A 159 -16.66 -18.55 7.58
C PRO A 159 -16.34 -19.69 8.57
N ASP A 160 -17.34 -20.49 8.91
CA ASP A 160 -17.17 -21.77 9.65
C ASP A 160 -16.54 -22.88 8.77
N GLY A 161 -16.01 -22.56 7.61
CA GLY A 161 -15.47 -23.46 6.61
C GLY A 161 -14.29 -22.85 5.87
N PRO A 162 -14.07 -23.26 4.60
CA PRO A 162 -12.90 -22.83 3.83
C PRO A 162 -12.76 -21.33 3.73
N ILE A 163 -11.54 -20.83 3.96
CA ILE A 163 -11.19 -19.40 3.85
C ILE A 163 -10.76 -19.01 2.43
N ASN A 164 -10.91 -17.74 2.09
CA ASN A 164 -10.36 -17.18 0.87
C ASN A 164 -9.02 -16.51 1.17
N VAL A 165 -8.00 -16.87 0.40
CA VAL A 165 -6.66 -16.31 0.53
C VAL A 165 -6.37 -15.42 -0.67
N VAL A 166 -5.83 -14.22 -0.45
CA VAL A 166 -5.23 -13.45 -1.53
C VAL A 166 -3.72 -13.62 -1.51
N ALA A 167 -3.13 -13.95 -2.66
CA ALA A 167 -1.70 -14.18 -2.78
C ALA A 167 -1.08 -13.32 -3.90
N SER A 168 0.22 -13.04 -3.77
CA SER A 168 0.95 -12.29 -4.78
C SER A 168 1.02 -13.07 -6.08
N ARG A 169 0.77 -12.40 -7.20
CA ARG A 169 0.93 -12.96 -8.55
C ARG A 169 2.40 -13.22 -8.89
N SER A 170 3.29 -12.29 -8.50
CA SER A 170 4.69 -12.24 -8.96
C SER A 170 5.71 -12.66 -7.89
N HIS A 171 5.31 -12.69 -6.62
CA HIS A 171 6.22 -12.88 -5.48
C HIS A 171 5.76 -14.00 -4.53
N ARG A 172 4.98 -14.95 -5.03
CA ARG A 172 4.62 -16.16 -4.29
C ARG A 172 5.84 -17.09 -4.23
N ASN A 173 6.19 -17.56 -3.04
CA ASN A 173 7.33 -18.43 -2.78
C ASN A 173 6.89 -19.67 -1.98
N ARG A 174 7.84 -20.60 -1.74
CA ARG A 174 7.56 -21.86 -1.05
C ARG A 174 7.11 -21.65 0.39
N GLU A 175 7.65 -20.64 1.07
CA GLU A 175 7.31 -20.31 2.46
C GLU A 175 5.86 -19.83 2.55
N THR A 176 5.43 -18.96 1.61
CA THR A 176 4.05 -18.52 1.48
C THR A 176 3.12 -19.69 1.20
N ASP A 177 3.52 -20.62 0.31
CA ASP A 177 2.73 -21.82 -0.02
C ASP A 177 2.60 -22.75 1.20
N ALA A 178 3.70 -22.96 1.95
CA ALA A 178 3.70 -23.77 3.16
C ALA A 178 2.80 -23.15 4.25
N PHE A 179 2.79 -21.81 4.37
CA PHE A 179 1.90 -21.13 5.30
C PHE A 179 0.42 -21.30 4.90
N ILE A 180 0.09 -21.09 3.62
CA ILE A 180 -1.28 -21.24 3.10
C ILE A 180 -1.79 -22.68 3.28
N ALA A 181 -0.93 -23.69 3.12
CA ALA A 181 -1.29 -25.09 3.26
C ALA A 181 -1.73 -25.50 4.69
N ARG A 182 -1.57 -24.63 5.69
CA ARG A 182 -2.06 -24.83 7.06
C ARG A 182 -3.58 -24.65 7.20
N PHE A 183 -4.23 -24.06 6.20
CA PHE A 183 -5.63 -23.70 6.24
C PHE A 183 -6.46 -24.51 5.25
N ASP A 184 -7.74 -24.70 5.55
CA ASP A 184 -8.72 -25.16 4.58
C ASP A 184 -9.09 -23.99 3.66
N VAL A 185 -8.55 -24.01 2.42
CA VAL A 185 -8.64 -22.92 1.46
C VAL A 185 -9.69 -23.20 0.40
N GLY A 186 -10.73 -22.37 0.39
CA GLY A 186 -11.79 -22.43 -0.63
C GLY A 186 -11.37 -21.79 -1.95
N GLN A 187 -10.75 -20.62 -1.89
CA GLN A 187 -10.30 -19.88 -3.06
C GLN A 187 -8.98 -19.16 -2.84
N ILE A 188 -8.11 -19.17 -3.86
CA ILE A 188 -6.93 -18.31 -3.91
C ILE A 188 -7.16 -17.21 -4.96
N VAL A 189 -7.30 -15.98 -4.49
CA VAL A 189 -7.39 -14.78 -5.33
C VAL A 189 -5.97 -14.30 -5.65
N SER A 190 -5.66 -14.12 -6.94
CA SER A 190 -4.37 -13.58 -7.36
C SER A 190 -4.48 -12.09 -7.63
N ALA A 191 -3.73 -11.28 -6.87
CA ALA A 191 -3.65 -9.84 -7.07
C ALA A 191 -2.19 -9.36 -7.00
N GLY A 192 -1.88 -8.28 -7.73
CA GLY A 192 -0.59 -7.61 -7.65
C GLY A 192 -0.61 -6.48 -6.62
N SER A 193 0.58 -5.92 -6.31
CA SER A 193 0.73 -4.69 -5.55
C SER A 193 0.01 -4.69 -4.19
N SER A 194 -0.16 -3.52 -3.59
CA SER A 194 -0.86 -3.28 -2.30
C SER A 194 -2.38 -3.50 -2.36
N VAL A 195 -2.97 -3.72 -3.57
CA VAL A 195 -4.39 -4.09 -3.72
C VAL A 195 -4.80 -5.29 -2.84
N LYS A 196 -3.86 -6.18 -2.51
CA LYS A 196 -4.11 -7.34 -1.66
C LYS A 196 -4.65 -6.97 -0.27
N PHE A 197 -4.17 -5.88 0.32
CA PHE A 197 -4.73 -5.35 1.56
C PHE A 197 -6.18 -4.88 1.38
N CYS A 198 -6.47 -4.25 0.23
CA CYS A 198 -7.82 -3.77 -0.08
C CYS A 198 -8.81 -4.92 -0.29
N VAL A 199 -8.36 -6.04 -0.87
CA VAL A 199 -9.18 -7.26 -1.05
C VAL A 199 -9.59 -7.82 0.31
N VAL A 200 -8.67 -7.90 1.28
CA VAL A 200 -9.00 -8.33 2.67
C VAL A 200 -9.87 -7.29 3.36
N ALA A 201 -9.55 -6.01 3.26
CA ALA A 201 -10.32 -4.91 3.87
C ALA A 201 -11.75 -4.80 3.34
N ALA A 202 -12.00 -5.22 2.09
CA ALA A 202 -13.33 -5.27 1.48
C ALA A 202 -14.12 -6.54 1.83
N GLY A 203 -13.55 -7.47 2.59
CA GLY A 203 -14.16 -8.76 2.92
C GLY A 203 -14.23 -9.74 1.75
N GLU A 204 -13.45 -9.51 0.69
CA GLU A 204 -13.37 -10.37 -0.50
C GLU A 204 -12.40 -11.54 -0.29
N ALA A 205 -11.47 -11.41 0.67
CA ALA A 205 -10.63 -12.49 1.19
C ALA A 205 -10.46 -12.36 2.71
N ASP A 206 -9.96 -13.42 3.35
CA ASP A 206 -9.75 -13.50 4.80
C ASP A 206 -8.30 -13.30 5.20
N LEU A 207 -7.38 -13.69 4.30
CA LEU A 207 -5.96 -13.84 4.60
C LEU A 207 -5.08 -13.38 3.43
N TYR A 208 -4.03 -12.62 3.74
CA TYR A 208 -2.93 -12.29 2.85
C TYR A 208 -1.60 -12.53 3.56
N PRO A 209 -0.97 -13.71 3.39
CA PRO A 209 0.37 -13.98 3.89
C PRO A 209 1.42 -13.45 2.92
N ARG A 210 2.48 -12.86 3.46
CA ARG A 210 3.64 -12.37 2.71
C ARG A 210 4.93 -12.82 3.40
N MET A 211 5.43 -14.00 3.00
CA MET A 211 6.69 -14.55 3.47
C MET A 211 7.81 -14.13 2.51
N GLY A 212 8.30 -12.92 2.69
CA GLY A 212 9.34 -12.36 1.84
C GLY A 212 9.44 -10.84 1.96
N THR A 213 10.48 -10.30 1.40
CA THR A 213 10.83 -8.88 1.52
C THR A 213 9.77 -7.96 0.93
N THR A 214 9.43 -6.93 1.68
CA THR A 214 8.71 -5.72 1.26
C THR A 214 9.31 -4.52 1.98
N MET A 215 8.98 -3.35 1.52
CA MET A 215 9.36 -2.11 2.18
C MET A 215 8.14 -1.49 2.89
N GLN A 216 8.39 -0.61 3.86
CA GLN A 216 7.31 0.02 4.63
C GLN A 216 6.38 0.87 3.74
N TRP A 217 6.86 1.47 2.67
CA TRP A 217 6.03 2.22 1.71
C TRP A 217 5.10 1.33 0.88
N ASP A 218 5.42 0.02 0.68
CA ASP A 218 4.53 -0.96 0.04
C ASP A 218 3.32 -1.30 0.91
N THR A 219 3.41 -1.10 2.24
CA THR A 219 2.47 -1.68 3.20
C THR A 219 1.70 -0.64 4.03
N ALA A 220 2.28 0.52 4.34
CA ALA A 220 1.69 1.48 5.26
C ALA A 220 0.27 1.93 4.88
N ALA A 221 0.05 2.29 3.61
CA ALA A 221 -1.29 2.68 3.14
C ALA A 221 -2.29 1.52 3.26
N GLY A 222 -1.85 0.31 2.87
CA GLY A 222 -2.66 -0.90 2.93
C GLY A 222 -3.00 -1.31 4.35
N GLU A 223 -2.06 -1.22 5.28
CA GLU A 223 -2.31 -1.50 6.69
C GLU A 223 -3.27 -0.49 7.31
N ALA A 224 -3.12 0.81 7.04
CA ALA A 224 -4.06 1.81 7.52
C ALA A 224 -5.50 1.49 7.06
N ILE A 225 -5.68 1.09 5.79
CA ILE A 225 -6.97 0.72 5.23
C ILE A 225 -7.51 -0.56 5.88
N LEU A 226 -6.69 -1.60 6.00
CA LEU A 226 -7.10 -2.87 6.58
C LEU A 226 -7.47 -2.72 8.06
N ARG A 227 -6.66 -2.01 8.84
CA ARG A 227 -6.91 -1.72 10.26
C ARG A 227 -8.22 -0.95 10.44
N ALA A 228 -8.46 0.08 9.64
CA ALA A 228 -9.70 0.87 9.70
C ALA A 228 -10.95 0.08 9.25
N ALA A 229 -10.76 -0.99 8.47
CA ALA A 229 -11.80 -1.94 8.09
C ALA A 229 -12.09 -3.01 9.17
N GLY A 230 -11.28 -3.07 10.24
CA GLY A 230 -11.42 -4.03 11.35
C GLY A 230 -10.48 -5.25 11.24
N GLY A 231 -9.53 -5.24 10.31
CA GLY A 231 -8.48 -6.26 10.18
C GLY A 231 -7.18 -5.88 10.92
N ARG A 232 -6.15 -6.67 10.72
CA ARG A 232 -4.82 -6.45 11.32
C ARG A 232 -3.70 -6.97 10.42
N VAL A 233 -2.49 -6.44 10.63
CA VAL A 233 -1.25 -6.96 10.07
C VAL A 233 -0.32 -7.33 11.22
N ILE A 234 0.21 -8.55 11.18
CA ILE A 234 1.09 -9.09 12.23
C ILE A 234 2.29 -9.79 11.61
N THR A 235 3.38 -9.89 12.36
CA THR A 235 4.52 -10.74 12.01
C THR A 235 4.17 -12.23 12.18
N GLU A 236 5.09 -13.12 11.81
CA GLU A 236 4.93 -14.55 12.02
C GLU A 236 4.85 -14.94 13.51
N GLU A 237 5.41 -14.10 14.39
CA GLU A 237 5.37 -14.25 15.85
C GLU A 237 4.11 -13.60 16.49
N GLY A 238 3.24 -13.01 15.70
CA GLY A 238 2.01 -12.39 16.17
C GLY A 238 2.14 -10.92 16.64
N ALA A 239 3.33 -10.32 16.53
CA ALA A 239 3.53 -8.92 16.86
C ALA A 239 2.98 -7.99 15.75
N PRO A 240 2.47 -6.78 16.07
CA PRO A 240 2.12 -5.81 15.05
C PRO A 240 3.37 -5.35 14.29
N LEU A 241 3.21 -4.96 13.02
CA LEU A 241 4.29 -4.29 12.30
C LEU A 241 4.56 -2.93 12.92
N PHE A 242 5.84 -2.57 12.95
CA PHE A 242 6.29 -1.25 13.38
C PHE A 242 6.80 -0.46 12.16
N TYR A 243 6.36 0.78 12.04
CA TYR A 243 6.77 1.70 10.98
C TYR A 243 7.66 2.79 11.52
N GLY A 244 8.82 2.93 10.92
CA GLY A 244 9.84 3.88 11.32
C GLY A 244 11.23 3.44 10.88
N ARG A 245 12.22 4.27 11.17
CA ARG A 245 13.60 3.96 10.78
C ARG A 245 14.18 2.85 11.66
N GLY A 246 14.46 1.71 11.06
CA GLY A 246 15.20 0.62 11.68
C GLY A 246 16.71 0.90 11.77
N PRO A 247 17.50 -0.01 12.37
CA PRO A 247 18.93 0.16 12.61
C PRO A 247 19.80 0.00 11.35
N ALA A 248 19.27 -0.58 10.29
CA ALA A 248 20.01 -0.79 9.04
C ALA A 248 20.27 0.55 8.31
N PRO A 249 21.33 0.66 7.49
CA PRO A 249 21.60 1.86 6.72
C PRO A 249 20.73 1.96 5.46
N GLY A 250 20.58 3.18 4.95
CA GLY A 250 19.91 3.44 3.67
C GLY A 250 18.46 2.97 3.63
N SER A 251 18.05 2.45 2.50
CA SER A 251 16.70 1.92 2.26
C SER A 251 16.36 0.72 3.14
N ASP A 252 17.34 -0.09 3.53
CA ASP A 252 17.12 -1.24 4.41
C ASP A 252 16.58 -0.86 5.80
N ALA A 253 16.74 0.42 6.21
CA ALA A 253 16.12 0.94 7.42
C ALA A 253 14.58 0.89 7.40
N PHE A 254 13.97 0.72 6.23
CA PHE A 254 12.52 0.66 6.02
C PHE A 254 12.04 -0.71 5.53
N ARG A 255 12.85 -1.75 5.71
CA ARG A 255 12.49 -3.12 5.35
C ARG A 255 11.50 -3.71 6.35
N ASN A 256 10.43 -4.34 5.83
CA ASN A 256 9.52 -5.12 6.65
C ASN A 256 10.03 -6.55 6.89
N PRO A 257 9.69 -7.17 8.03
CA PRO A 257 9.74 -8.61 8.18
C PRO A 257 8.65 -9.28 7.32
N SER A 258 8.65 -10.62 7.25
CA SER A 258 7.48 -11.38 6.80
C SER A 258 6.25 -10.98 7.62
N PHE A 259 5.07 -10.97 6.98
CA PHE A 259 3.85 -10.58 7.66
C PHE A 259 2.63 -11.35 7.18
N ILE A 260 1.58 -11.28 7.98
CA ILE A 260 0.27 -11.85 7.73
C ILE A 260 -0.76 -10.75 7.90
N ALA A 261 -1.43 -10.36 6.80
CA ALA A 261 -2.57 -9.46 6.85
C ALA A 261 -3.86 -10.30 6.89
N THR A 262 -4.71 -10.02 7.86
CA THR A 262 -5.91 -10.84 8.12
C THR A 262 -7.13 -9.97 8.42
N GLY A 263 -8.29 -10.48 8.02
CA GLY A 263 -9.58 -9.92 8.40
C GLY A 263 -9.96 -10.26 9.84
N GLY A 264 -11.11 -10.88 10.03
CA GLY A 264 -11.65 -11.19 11.37
C GLY A 264 -11.11 -12.47 12.01
N MET A 265 -10.20 -13.23 11.37
CA MET A 265 -9.66 -14.50 11.89
C MET A 265 -8.34 -14.32 12.64
N ASP A 266 -8.01 -15.29 13.49
CA ASP A 266 -6.66 -15.46 14.05
C ASP A 266 -5.86 -16.45 13.20
N PRO A 267 -4.82 -16.00 12.45
CA PRO A 267 -4.07 -16.87 11.57
C PRO A 267 -3.02 -17.71 12.29
N LEU A 268 -2.85 -17.53 13.61
CA LEU A 268 -1.87 -18.23 14.44
C LEU A 268 -2.51 -19.19 15.46
N ALA A 269 -3.87 -19.22 15.49
CA ALA A 269 -4.63 -20.12 16.35
C ALA A 269 -4.51 -21.60 15.95
#